data_2bc3c22d7ae1824ba31a4c5c481954eb
#
_entry.id   2bc3c22d7ae1824ba31a4c5c481954eb
#
_cell.length_a   1.000
_cell.length_b   1.000
_cell.length_c   1.000
_cell.angle_alpha   90.00
_cell.angle_beta   90.00
_cell.angle_gamma   90.00
#
_symmetry.space_group_name_H-M   'P 1'
#
loop_
_entity.id
_entity.type
_entity.pdbx_description
1 polymer ?
#
loop_
_entity_poly.entity_id
_entity_poly.type
_entity_poly.pdbx_seq_one_letter_code
_entity_poly.pdbx_strand_id
1 'polypeptide(L)'
;EILIDFHDTPQFIYDNSSLKEIQACQHVWASGLRTEPITIPAGNKSEMMVISFKKGMAASFFPFPMEEIADSVVDADLVWGTDFGELRERLLGTKDIDLRFRIVEEFLIKEFRSQMAVNPCVAFAISEMTERPDALNIARMNERIGYSKKHFAEMFRRQVGVTPKSYLKIMRFQKAVK
;
A
#
# COMPACT_ATOMS: atom_id res chain seq x y z
N GLU A 1 1.12 -1.09 -1.32
CA GLU A 1 1.62 -2.09 -2.29
C GLU A 1 3.09 -2.36 -2.04
N ILE A 2 3.56 -3.60 -2.36
CA ILE A 2 4.98 -3.91 -2.41
C ILE A 2 5.29 -4.29 -3.87
N LEU A 3 6.35 -3.73 -4.43
CA LEU A 3 6.76 -3.93 -5.80
C LEU A 3 8.10 -4.65 -5.81
N ILE A 4 8.18 -5.76 -6.55
CA ILE A 4 9.40 -6.57 -6.74
C ILE A 4 9.76 -6.47 -8.22
N ASP A 5 10.81 -5.74 -8.53
CA ASP A 5 11.33 -5.60 -9.90
C ASP A 5 12.33 -6.72 -10.21
N PHE A 6 12.16 -7.38 -11.34
CA PHE A 6 13.05 -8.44 -11.81
C PHE A 6 14.23 -7.91 -12.63
N HIS A 7 14.32 -6.59 -12.83
CA HIS A 7 15.46 -5.94 -13.45
C HIS A 7 16.40 -5.35 -12.39
N ASP A 8 17.66 -5.17 -12.77
CA ASP A 8 18.67 -4.55 -11.90
C ASP A 8 18.82 -3.03 -12.16
N THR A 9 18.08 -2.51 -13.15
CA THR A 9 18.07 -1.07 -13.45
C THR A 9 17.12 -0.34 -12.52
N PRO A 10 17.54 0.79 -11.92
CA PRO A 10 16.67 1.57 -11.04
C PRO A 10 15.40 2.05 -11.76
N GLN A 11 14.29 2.05 -11.05
CA GLN A 11 13.06 2.73 -11.45
C GLN A 11 13.03 4.13 -10.84
N PHE A 12 12.68 5.13 -11.64
CA PHE A 12 12.71 6.51 -11.21
C PHE A 12 11.29 7.06 -10.99
N ILE A 13 11.15 7.88 -9.96
CA ILE A 13 9.95 8.67 -9.72
C ILE A 13 10.29 10.13 -9.97
N TYR A 14 9.42 10.81 -10.71
CA TYR A 14 9.60 12.20 -11.12
C TYR A 14 8.55 13.10 -10.47
N ASP A 15 8.96 14.33 -10.19
CA ASP A 15 8.04 15.39 -9.81
C ASP A 15 7.06 15.69 -10.95
N ASN A 16 5.77 15.75 -10.63
CA ASN A 16 4.71 15.90 -11.64
C ASN A 16 4.77 17.20 -12.46
N SER A 17 5.38 18.25 -11.91
CA SER A 17 5.40 19.57 -12.53
C SER A 17 6.71 19.86 -13.24
N SER A 18 7.82 19.56 -12.58
CA SER A 18 9.17 19.89 -13.08
C SER A 18 9.79 18.75 -13.90
N LEU A 19 9.22 17.55 -13.80
CA LEU A 19 9.76 16.31 -14.37
C LEU A 19 11.20 16.02 -13.92
N LYS A 20 11.62 16.58 -12.79
CA LYS A 20 12.91 16.25 -12.18
C LYS A 20 12.78 14.95 -11.41
N GLU A 21 13.83 14.15 -11.44
CA GLU A 21 13.95 12.96 -10.61
C GLU A 21 13.92 13.33 -9.14
N ILE A 22 13.06 12.69 -8.38
CA ILE A 22 12.92 12.88 -6.93
C ILE A 22 13.32 11.65 -6.14
N GLN A 23 13.24 10.45 -6.76
CA GLN A 23 13.61 9.21 -6.11
C GLN A 23 14.00 8.14 -7.13
N ALA A 24 15.00 7.31 -6.80
CA ALA A 24 15.31 6.06 -7.47
C ALA A 24 14.93 4.88 -6.56
N CYS A 25 14.26 3.88 -7.11
CA CYS A 25 13.88 2.66 -6.41
C CYS A 25 14.62 1.48 -7.04
N GLN A 26 15.13 0.57 -6.23
CA GLN A 26 15.85 -0.62 -6.71
C GLN A 26 15.25 -1.89 -6.13
N HIS A 27 15.22 -2.92 -6.93
CA HIS A 27 14.88 -4.30 -6.57
C HIS A 27 13.51 -4.47 -5.93
N VAL A 28 13.34 -4.06 -4.66
CA VAL A 28 12.07 -4.18 -3.95
C VAL A 28 11.78 -2.92 -3.15
N TRP A 29 10.58 -2.38 -3.30
CA TRP A 29 10.15 -1.22 -2.55
C TRP A 29 8.67 -1.29 -2.17
N ALA A 30 8.31 -0.58 -1.13
CA ALA A 30 6.93 -0.39 -0.70
C ALA A 30 6.42 1.00 -1.08
N SER A 31 5.21 1.07 -1.63
CA SER A 31 4.50 2.32 -1.87
C SER A 31 3.34 2.44 -0.90
N GLY A 32 3.30 3.54 -0.16
CA GLY A 32 2.17 3.92 0.69
C GLY A 32 0.92 4.28 -0.10
N LEU A 33 -0.15 4.58 0.63
CA LEU A 33 -1.36 5.11 0.01
C LEU A 33 -1.08 6.53 -0.51
N ARG A 34 -1.42 6.76 -1.76
CA ARG A 34 -1.20 8.04 -2.44
C ARG A 34 -2.45 8.90 -2.46
N THR A 35 -2.28 10.17 -2.14
CA THR A 35 -3.31 11.21 -2.26
C THR A 35 -3.16 12.02 -3.55
N GLU A 36 -1.97 11.94 -4.18
CA GLU A 36 -1.63 12.56 -5.45
C GLU A 36 -1.01 11.54 -6.42
N PRO A 37 -1.14 11.73 -7.73
CA PRO A 37 -0.50 10.88 -8.72
C PRO A 37 1.03 11.02 -8.66
N ILE A 38 1.74 10.02 -9.16
CA ILE A 38 3.19 10.08 -9.39
C ILE A 38 3.47 9.94 -10.88
N THR A 39 4.55 10.53 -11.32
CA THR A 39 5.06 10.36 -12.67
C THR A 39 6.20 9.34 -12.66
N ILE A 40 6.04 8.29 -13.47
CA ILE A 40 7.04 7.26 -13.70
C ILE A 40 7.35 7.16 -15.19
N PRO A 41 8.55 6.71 -15.60
CA PRO A 41 8.87 6.56 -17.01
C PRO A 41 8.02 5.44 -17.63
N ALA A 42 7.57 5.63 -18.85
CA ALA A 42 6.97 4.57 -19.65
C ALA A 42 8.09 3.69 -20.23
N GLY A 43 8.36 2.56 -19.62
CA GLY A 43 9.35 1.59 -20.09
C GLY A 43 8.70 0.48 -20.93
N ASN A 44 9.40 0.06 -22.00
CA ASN A 44 8.91 -1.00 -22.88
C ASN A 44 9.21 -2.43 -22.39
N LYS A 45 9.99 -2.59 -21.34
CA LYS A 45 10.46 -3.90 -20.85
C LYS A 45 10.64 -3.86 -19.33
N SER A 46 9.56 -3.67 -18.59
CA SER A 46 9.57 -3.89 -17.15
C SER A 46 8.85 -5.20 -16.81
N GLU A 47 9.51 -6.09 -16.09
CA GLU A 47 8.92 -7.27 -15.50
C GLU A 47 8.95 -7.09 -13.97
N MET A 48 7.78 -7.02 -13.36
CA MET A 48 7.68 -6.85 -11.90
C MET A 48 6.50 -7.62 -11.34
N MET A 49 6.62 -8.00 -10.10
CA MET A 49 5.50 -8.54 -9.31
C MET A 49 5.01 -7.48 -8.34
N VAL A 50 3.70 -7.28 -8.29
CA VAL A 50 3.07 -6.31 -7.39
C VAL A 50 2.20 -7.05 -6.38
N ILE A 51 2.51 -6.87 -5.09
CA ILE A 51 1.71 -7.37 -3.97
C ILE A 51 0.79 -6.23 -3.54
N SER A 52 -0.48 -6.32 -3.94
CA SER A 52 -1.52 -5.35 -3.56
C SER A 52 -2.32 -5.85 -2.37
N PHE A 53 -2.34 -5.07 -1.30
CA PHE A 53 -3.13 -5.39 -0.12
C PHE A 53 -4.60 -5.02 -0.31
N LYS A 54 -5.49 -5.82 0.27
CA LYS A 54 -6.89 -5.41 0.43
C LYS A 54 -6.94 -4.10 1.20
N LYS A 55 -7.91 -3.25 0.86
CA LYS A 55 -8.05 -1.90 1.42
C LYS A 55 -7.98 -1.91 2.95
N GLY A 56 -7.04 -1.14 3.50
CA GLY A 56 -6.81 -1.03 4.93
C GLY A 56 -6.14 -2.21 5.63
N MET A 57 -5.73 -3.23 4.87
CA MET A 57 -5.11 -4.43 5.44
C MET A 57 -3.57 -4.38 5.44
N ALA A 58 -2.97 -3.38 4.83
CA ALA A 58 -1.52 -3.25 4.71
C ALA A 58 -0.80 -3.12 6.05
N ALA A 59 -1.42 -2.46 7.04
CA ALA A 59 -0.79 -2.17 8.34
C ALA A 59 -0.24 -3.39 9.07
N SER A 60 -0.83 -4.56 8.88
CA SER A 60 -0.35 -5.81 9.49
C SER A 60 0.99 -6.31 8.93
N PHE A 61 1.44 -5.74 7.84
CA PHE A 61 2.69 -6.11 7.17
C PHE A 61 3.83 -5.12 7.43
N PHE A 62 3.56 -4.01 8.12
CA PHE A 62 4.53 -2.97 8.39
C PHE A 62 4.81 -2.85 9.89
N PRO A 63 6.08 -2.66 10.30
CA PRO A 63 6.46 -2.56 11.71
C PRO A 63 6.15 -1.17 12.32
N PHE A 64 5.57 -0.26 11.55
CA PHE A 64 5.28 1.13 11.92
C PHE A 64 3.91 1.57 11.41
N PRO A 65 3.37 2.70 11.92
CA PRO A 65 2.10 3.25 11.43
C PRO A 65 2.14 3.60 9.94
N MET A 66 1.08 3.27 9.21
CA MET A 66 0.98 3.50 7.75
C MET A 66 1.09 4.97 7.34
N GLU A 67 0.86 5.90 8.28
CA GLU A 67 1.03 7.33 8.02
C GLU A 67 2.48 7.75 7.74
N GLU A 68 3.46 6.95 8.19
CA GLU A 68 4.88 7.22 7.97
C GLU A 68 5.31 7.01 6.52
N ILE A 69 4.55 6.22 5.75
CA ILE A 69 4.81 5.99 4.33
C ILE A 69 3.71 6.54 3.41
N ALA A 70 2.76 7.31 3.95
CA ALA A 70 1.75 7.96 3.12
C ALA A 70 2.42 8.92 2.12
N ASP A 71 1.95 8.89 0.86
CA ASP A 71 2.50 9.67 -0.25
C ASP A 71 4.00 9.47 -0.52
N SER A 72 4.59 8.39 0.01
CA SER A 72 6.01 8.08 -0.16
C SER A 72 6.23 6.66 -0.68
N VAL A 73 7.47 6.42 -1.10
CA VAL A 73 8.00 5.11 -1.44
C VAL A 73 9.23 4.85 -0.58
N VAL A 74 9.40 3.64 -0.09
CA VAL A 74 10.51 3.24 0.77
C VAL A 74 11.10 1.93 0.29
N ASP A 75 12.42 1.82 0.30
CA ASP A 75 13.11 0.57 -0.04
C ASP A 75 12.76 -0.51 0.98
N ALA A 76 12.52 -1.72 0.52
CA ALA A 76 12.10 -2.84 1.35
C ALA A 76 13.12 -3.18 2.44
N ASP A 77 14.41 -3.05 2.15
CA ASP A 77 15.50 -3.32 3.08
C ASP A 77 15.47 -2.41 4.30
N LEU A 78 14.97 -1.19 4.17
CA LEU A 78 14.78 -0.27 5.29
C LEU A 78 13.61 -0.66 6.21
N VAL A 79 12.68 -1.45 5.70
CA VAL A 79 11.45 -1.86 6.41
C VAL A 79 11.58 -3.26 7.00
N TRP A 80 12.11 -4.21 6.22
CA TRP A 80 12.12 -5.66 6.54
C TRP A 80 13.52 -6.28 6.49
N GLY A 81 14.60 -5.47 6.41
CA GLY A 81 15.94 -6.00 6.23
C GLY A 81 16.08 -6.78 4.92
N THR A 82 16.77 -7.92 4.95
CA THR A 82 17.08 -8.70 3.75
C THR A 82 15.93 -9.59 3.25
N ASP A 83 14.84 -9.73 3.98
CA ASP A 83 13.80 -10.74 3.75
C ASP A 83 13.18 -10.64 2.34
N PHE A 84 12.85 -9.43 1.89
CA PHE A 84 12.29 -9.23 0.55
C PHE A 84 13.33 -9.32 -0.57
N GLY A 85 14.60 -9.00 -0.28
CA GLY A 85 15.71 -9.25 -1.20
C GLY A 85 15.88 -10.76 -1.44
N GLU A 86 15.87 -11.56 -0.38
CA GLU A 86 15.94 -13.02 -0.46
C GLU A 86 14.72 -13.61 -1.21
N LEU A 87 13.53 -13.05 -0.97
CA LEU A 87 12.34 -13.42 -1.74
C LEU A 87 12.54 -13.15 -3.22
N ARG A 88 13.05 -11.96 -3.60
CA ARG A 88 13.32 -11.59 -5.00
C ARG A 88 14.28 -12.60 -5.66
N GLU A 89 15.37 -12.97 -5.00
CA GLU A 89 16.33 -13.95 -5.53
C GLU A 89 15.68 -15.31 -5.80
N ARG A 90 14.79 -15.76 -4.91
CA ARG A 90 14.02 -17.00 -5.12
C ARG A 90 13.09 -16.89 -6.33
N LEU A 91 12.47 -15.73 -6.56
CA LEU A 91 11.59 -15.48 -7.70
C LEU A 91 12.34 -15.41 -9.02
N LEU A 92 13.57 -14.84 -9.02
CA LEU A 92 14.46 -14.83 -10.19
C LEU A 92 14.91 -16.23 -10.59
N GLY A 93 14.99 -17.16 -9.63
CA GLY A 93 15.35 -18.57 -9.86
C GLY A 93 14.34 -19.37 -10.68
N THR A 94 13.15 -18.82 -10.99
CA THR A 94 12.12 -19.49 -11.79
C THR A 94 11.44 -18.57 -12.78
N LYS A 95 11.06 -19.11 -13.95
CA LYS A 95 10.20 -18.43 -14.94
C LYS A 95 8.74 -18.89 -14.87
N ASP A 96 8.43 -19.90 -14.06
CA ASP A 96 7.09 -20.41 -13.86
C ASP A 96 6.29 -19.43 -12.99
N ILE A 97 5.29 -18.79 -13.59
CA ILE A 97 4.45 -17.78 -12.95
C ILE A 97 3.68 -18.35 -11.76
N ASP A 98 3.12 -19.56 -11.88
CA ASP A 98 2.36 -20.19 -10.80
C ASP A 98 3.27 -20.55 -9.62
N LEU A 99 4.50 -20.95 -9.90
CA LEU A 99 5.50 -21.18 -8.87
C LEU A 99 5.90 -19.86 -8.16
N ARG A 100 6.06 -18.76 -8.90
CA ARG A 100 6.32 -17.44 -8.32
C ARG A 100 5.22 -17.02 -7.35
N PHE A 101 3.94 -17.17 -7.73
CA PHE A 101 2.82 -16.86 -6.83
C PHE A 101 2.85 -17.72 -5.55
N ARG A 102 3.10 -19.02 -5.66
CA ARG A 102 3.22 -19.89 -4.49
C ARG A 102 4.37 -19.50 -3.58
N ILE A 103 5.52 -19.16 -4.13
CA ILE A 103 6.68 -18.68 -3.34
C ILE A 103 6.32 -17.44 -2.53
N VAL A 104 5.61 -16.46 -3.14
CA VAL A 104 5.17 -15.24 -2.45
C VAL A 104 4.13 -15.55 -1.37
N GLU A 105 3.14 -16.39 -1.66
CA GLU A 105 2.12 -16.80 -0.68
C GLU A 105 2.74 -17.48 0.55
N GLU A 106 3.62 -18.44 0.33
CA GLU A 106 4.34 -19.14 1.40
C GLU A 106 5.18 -18.18 2.25
N PHE A 107 5.90 -17.25 1.61
CA PHE A 107 6.69 -16.22 2.27
C PHE A 107 5.79 -15.32 3.14
N LEU A 108 4.72 -14.76 2.57
CA LEU A 108 3.81 -13.87 3.31
C LEU A 108 3.13 -14.57 4.48
N ILE A 109 2.72 -15.82 4.31
CA ILE A 109 2.12 -16.61 5.40
C ILE A 109 3.15 -16.87 6.50
N LYS A 110 4.37 -17.25 6.14
CA LYS A 110 5.43 -17.55 7.10
C LYS A 110 5.78 -16.31 7.94
N GLU A 111 6.02 -15.19 7.31
CA GLU A 111 6.56 -14.00 7.98
C GLU A 111 5.47 -13.18 8.71
N PHE A 112 4.23 -13.13 8.20
CA PHE A 112 3.22 -12.17 8.68
C PHE A 112 1.96 -12.79 9.31
N ARG A 113 1.79 -14.10 9.29
CA ARG A 113 0.57 -14.75 9.81
C ARG A 113 0.19 -14.35 11.24
N SER A 114 1.16 -14.19 12.12
CA SER A 114 0.95 -13.83 13.54
C SER A 114 0.57 -12.36 13.75
N GLN A 115 0.74 -11.51 12.75
CA GLN A 115 0.57 -10.05 12.85
C GLN A 115 -0.76 -9.55 12.25
N MET A 116 -1.58 -10.45 11.67
CA MET A 116 -2.81 -10.07 10.96
C MET A 116 -3.93 -9.65 11.91
N ALA A 117 -3.80 -8.46 12.49
CA ALA A 117 -4.85 -7.84 13.31
C ALA A 117 -5.33 -6.53 12.67
N VAL A 118 -6.63 -6.45 12.39
CA VAL A 118 -7.27 -5.24 11.86
C VAL A 118 -8.24 -4.71 12.92
N ASN A 119 -8.19 -3.41 13.19
CA ASN A 119 -9.17 -2.81 14.08
C ASN A 119 -10.57 -2.88 13.45
N PRO A 120 -11.58 -3.48 14.13
CA PRO A 120 -12.91 -3.68 13.56
C PRO A 120 -13.61 -2.37 13.15
N CYS A 121 -13.38 -1.28 13.91
CA CYS A 121 -13.97 0.03 13.60
C CYS A 121 -13.37 0.63 12.33
N VAL A 122 -12.07 0.43 12.10
CA VAL A 122 -11.40 0.87 10.88
C VAL A 122 -11.86 0.02 9.70
N ALA A 123 -11.93 -1.30 9.86
CA ALA A 123 -12.44 -2.21 8.82
C ALA A 123 -13.87 -1.86 8.41
N PHE A 124 -14.76 -1.61 9.38
CA PHE A 124 -16.12 -1.15 9.14
C PHE A 124 -16.15 0.15 8.32
N ALA A 125 -15.35 1.15 8.73
CA ALA A 125 -15.30 2.43 8.04
C ALA A 125 -14.81 2.29 6.59
N ILE A 126 -13.80 1.45 6.35
CA ILE A 126 -13.27 1.17 5.01
C ILE A 126 -14.34 0.52 4.12
N SER A 127 -15.09 -0.47 4.64
CA SER A 127 -16.19 -1.10 3.90
C SER A 127 -17.25 -0.07 3.49
N GLU A 128 -17.77 0.72 4.44
CA GLU A 128 -18.77 1.76 4.16
C GLU A 128 -18.27 2.80 3.13
N MET A 129 -17.01 3.25 3.26
CA MET A 129 -16.41 4.22 2.34
C MET A 129 -16.17 3.63 0.94
N THR A 130 -15.93 2.32 0.84
CA THR A 130 -15.69 1.64 -0.43
C THR A 130 -16.99 1.33 -1.17
N GLU A 131 -18.01 0.89 -0.44
CA GLU A 131 -19.29 0.47 -1.02
C GLU A 131 -20.16 1.66 -1.44
N ARG A 132 -20.16 2.73 -0.62
CA ARG A 132 -21.06 3.88 -0.80
C ARG A 132 -20.34 5.23 -0.71
N PRO A 133 -19.26 5.46 -1.47
CA PRO A 133 -18.43 6.65 -1.31
C PRO A 133 -19.19 7.96 -1.49
N ASP A 134 -20.19 8.00 -2.38
CA ASP A 134 -20.95 9.23 -2.70
C ASP A 134 -22.01 9.56 -1.65
N ALA A 135 -22.65 8.53 -1.09
CA ALA A 135 -23.76 8.70 -0.13
C ALA A 135 -23.28 8.79 1.33
N LEU A 136 -22.00 8.47 1.61
CA LEU A 136 -21.50 8.36 2.96
C LEU A 136 -21.35 9.73 3.63
N ASN A 137 -21.95 9.85 4.84
CA ASN A 137 -21.73 10.95 5.76
C ASN A 137 -20.78 10.51 6.88
N ILE A 138 -19.57 11.08 6.91
CA ILE A 138 -18.53 10.74 7.90
C ILE A 138 -19.01 11.02 9.35
N ALA A 139 -19.82 12.06 9.59
CA ALA A 139 -20.30 12.37 10.93
C ALA A 139 -21.21 11.25 11.46
N ARG A 140 -22.18 10.80 10.65
CA ARG A 140 -23.06 9.69 11.01
C ARG A 140 -22.30 8.36 11.18
N MET A 141 -21.30 8.13 10.36
CA MET A 141 -20.42 6.96 10.49
C MET A 141 -19.67 7.00 11.83
N ASN A 142 -19.11 8.15 12.21
CA ASN A 142 -18.44 8.31 13.51
C ASN A 142 -19.37 8.08 14.70
N GLU A 143 -20.63 8.52 14.62
CA GLU A 143 -21.64 8.25 15.65
C GLU A 143 -21.87 6.74 15.83
N ARG A 144 -21.92 5.99 14.73
CA ARG A 144 -22.08 4.52 14.77
C ARG A 144 -20.84 3.81 15.34
N ILE A 145 -19.63 4.35 15.09
CA ILE A 145 -18.38 3.81 15.61
C ILE A 145 -18.25 4.02 17.13
N GLY A 146 -18.81 5.12 17.65
CA GLY A 146 -18.84 5.38 19.09
C GLY A 146 -17.57 5.97 19.70
N TYR A 147 -16.53 6.22 18.89
CA TYR A 147 -15.32 6.94 19.32
C TYR A 147 -15.43 8.45 19.08
N SER A 148 -14.63 9.23 19.82
CA SER A 148 -14.48 10.65 19.49
C SER A 148 -13.91 10.80 18.07
N LYS A 149 -14.31 11.87 17.36
CA LYS A 149 -13.83 12.13 15.98
C LYS A 149 -12.31 12.17 15.90
N LYS A 150 -11.65 12.76 16.91
CA LYS A 150 -10.19 12.86 16.98
C LYS A 150 -9.55 11.48 17.13
N HIS A 151 -10.00 10.69 18.08
CA HIS A 151 -9.46 9.35 18.35
C HIS A 151 -9.64 8.42 17.15
N PHE A 152 -10.84 8.41 16.55
CA PHE A 152 -11.07 7.61 15.35
C PHE A 152 -10.18 8.04 14.16
N ALA A 153 -10.04 9.35 13.93
CA ALA A 153 -9.20 9.85 12.83
C ALA A 153 -7.73 9.48 13.02
N GLU A 154 -7.22 9.51 14.26
CA GLU A 154 -5.86 9.09 14.59
C GLU A 154 -5.66 7.59 14.36
N MET A 155 -6.56 6.76 14.89
CA MET A 155 -6.53 5.31 14.71
C MET A 155 -6.62 4.91 13.24
N PHE A 156 -7.52 5.54 12.49
CA PHE A 156 -7.67 5.32 11.06
C PHE A 156 -6.39 5.72 10.29
N ARG A 157 -5.79 6.87 10.61
CA ARG A 157 -4.57 7.34 9.95
C ARG A 157 -3.39 6.40 10.22
N ARG A 158 -3.24 5.91 11.44
CA ARG A 158 -2.20 4.92 11.79
C ARG A 158 -2.34 3.62 11.00
N GLN A 159 -3.57 3.16 10.75
CA GLN A 159 -3.82 1.89 10.07
C GLN A 159 -3.89 2.02 8.54
N VAL A 160 -4.34 3.14 8.01
CA VAL A 160 -4.60 3.32 6.57
C VAL A 160 -3.59 4.25 5.89
N GLY A 161 -2.92 5.11 6.66
CA GLY A 161 -1.95 6.08 6.17
C GLY A 161 -2.52 7.49 6.00
N VAL A 162 -3.82 7.64 5.81
CA VAL A 162 -4.46 8.94 5.57
C VAL A 162 -5.68 9.14 6.47
N THR A 163 -6.19 10.37 6.54
CA THR A 163 -7.41 10.65 7.31
C THR A 163 -8.65 10.01 6.67
N PRO A 164 -9.73 9.73 7.44
CA PRO A 164 -11.00 9.23 6.89
C PRO A 164 -11.55 10.10 5.75
N LYS A 165 -11.38 11.44 5.86
CA LYS A 165 -11.83 12.39 4.84
C LYS A 165 -11.02 12.26 3.55
N SER A 166 -9.70 12.16 3.65
CA SER A 166 -8.81 11.97 2.49
C SER A 166 -9.08 10.62 1.82
N TYR A 167 -9.25 9.56 2.61
CA TYR A 167 -9.58 8.24 2.09
C TYR A 167 -10.90 8.23 1.32
N LEU A 168 -11.95 8.82 1.87
CA LEU A 168 -13.25 8.93 1.17
C LEU A 168 -13.12 9.71 -0.15
N LYS A 169 -12.28 10.73 -0.19
CA LYS A 169 -11.99 11.50 -1.41
C LYS A 169 -11.34 10.62 -2.49
N ILE A 170 -10.38 9.79 -2.10
CA ILE A 170 -9.74 8.80 -2.99
C ILE A 170 -10.78 7.79 -3.51
N MET A 171 -11.66 7.27 -2.65
CA MET A 171 -12.68 6.30 -3.06
C MET A 171 -13.68 6.91 -4.07
N ARG A 172 -14.09 8.16 -3.86
CA ARG A 172 -14.93 8.90 -4.82
C ARG A 172 -14.24 9.08 -6.18
N PHE A 173 -12.98 9.48 -6.14
CA PHE A 173 -12.18 9.60 -7.37
C PHE A 173 -12.06 8.27 -8.11
N GLN A 174 -11.67 7.20 -7.42
CA GLN A 174 -11.56 5.87 -8.01
C GLN A 174 -12.88 5.36 -8.60
N LYS A 175 -14.02 5.73 -8.02
CA LYS A 175 -15.34 5.39 -8.57
C LYS A 175 -15.68 6.21 -9.83
N ALA A 176 -15.24 7.46 -9.89
CA ALA A 176 -15.52 8.34 -11.03
C ALA A 176 -14.69 8.00 -12.29
N VAL A 177 -13.52 7.36 -12.13
CA VAL A 177 -12.63 6.99 -13.24
C VAL A 177 -12.80 5.55 -13.74
N LYS A 178 -13.70 4.78 -13.11
CA LYS A 178 -14.14 3.45 -13.57
C LYS A 178 -15.30 3.56 -14.56
#